data_fba1c07eafc3715aaef075a3b9271317
#
_entry.id   fba1c07eafc3715aaef075a3b9271317
#
_cell.length_a   1.000
_cell.length_b   1.000
_cell.length_c   1.000
_cell.angle_alpha   90.00
_cell.angle_beta   90.00
_cell.angle_gamma   90.00
#
_symmetry.space_group_name_H-M   'P 1'
#
loop_
_entity.id
_entity.type
_entity.pdbx_description
1 polymer ?
#
loop_
_entity_poly.entity_id
_entity_poly.type
_entity_poly.pdbx_seq_one_letter_code
_entity_poly.pdbx_strand_id
1 'polypeptide(L)'
;MNEIRVFNSDQFGEVRTVTIDDEPWFVAADVCRALEISDTHKATDRLDADEKGQSSIPTLGGQQEMLVVNEPGLYSLVLGSRKPEAKAFKRWITHEVIPAIRKHGVYAVDELLNDAIHHA
;
A
#
# COMPACT_ATOMS: atom_id res chain seq x y z
N MET A 1 2.40 -17.58 -2.32
CA MET A 1 1.05 -17.18 -1.89
C MET A 1 1.05 -15.72 -1.48
N ASN A 2 0.06 -14.97 -1.93
CA ASN A 2 -0.01 -13.55 -1.64
C ASN A 2 -0.66 -13.30 -0.29
N GLU A 3 -0.03 -12.46 0.51
CA GLU A 3 -0.53 -12.16 1.85
C GLU A 3 -1.34 -10.87 1.84
N ILE A 4 -2.54 -10.94 2.40
CA ILE A 4 -3.43 -9.79 2.51
C ILE A 4 -3.36 -9.24 3.93
N ARG A 5 -3.18 -7.92 4.04
CA ARG A 5 -3.20 -7.24 5.33
C ARG A 5 -4.03 -5.97 5.22
N VAL A 6 -4.65 -5.60 6.33
CA VAL A 6 -5.48 -4.41 6.41
C VAL A 6 -4.87 -3.49 7.46
N PHE A 7 -4.66 -2.24 7.08
CA PHE A 7 -4.15 -1.22 7.98
C PHE A 7 -5.21 -0.16 8.19
N ASN A 8 -5.42 0.22 9.43
CA ASN A 8 -6.43 1.20 9.79
C ASN A 8 -5.80 2.45 10.38
N SER A 9 -6.29 3.60 9.98
CA SER A 9 -5.88 4.88 10.50
C SER A 9 -7.13 5.70 10.82
N ASP A 10 -7.13 6.37 11.96
CA ASP A 10 -8.25 7.25 12.31
C ASP A 10 -8.41 8.36 11.27
N GLN A 11 -7.30 8.80 10.70
CA GLN A 11 -7.32 9.89 9.72
C GLN A 11 -7.66 9.42 8.31
N PHE A 12 -7.12 8.26 7.89
CA PHE A 12 -7.21 7.83 6.49
C PHE A 12 -8.12 6.64 6.24
N GLY A 13 -8.61 6.03 7.33
CA GLY A 13 -9.48 4.88 7.20
C GLY A 13 -8.72 3.61 6.90
N GLU A 14 -9.38 2.68 6.24
CA GLU A 14 -8.86 1.35 5.98
C GLU A 14 -8.11 1.31 4.66
N VAL A 15 -6.88 0.78 4.69
CA VAL A 15 -6.09 0.55 3.48
C VAL A 15 -5.72 -0.94 3.44
N ARG A 16 -6.22 -1.62 2.42
CA ARG A 16 -5.94 -3.04 2.21
C ARG A 16 -4.70 -3.18 1.34
N THR A 17 -3.85 -4.12 1.71
CA THR A 17 -2.61 -4.38 1.01
C THR A 17 -2.50 -5.85 0.65
N VAL A 18 -1.73 -6.13 -0.39
CA VAL A 18 -1.39 -7.50 -0.76
C VAL A 18 0.11 -7.52 -1.08
N THR A 19 0.80 -8.54 -0.56
CA THR A 19 2.22 -8.73 -0.84
C THR A 19 2.34 -9.69 -2.01
N ILE A 20 2.96 -9.23 -3.09
CA ILE A 20 3.17 -10.01 -4.31
C ILE A 20 4.67 -10.00 -4.61
N ASP A 21 5.29 -11.17 -4.64
CA ASP A 21 6.74 -11.31 -4.89
C ASP A 21 7.55 -10.41 -3.95
N ASP A 22 7.21 -10.43 -2.66
CA ASP A 22 7.85 -9.66 -1.60
C ASP A 22 7.70 -8.15 -1.73
N GLU A 23 6.83 -7.68 -2.61
CA GLU A 23 6.56 -6.25 -2.76
C GLU A 23 5.16 -5.92 -2.25
N PRO A 24 5.02 -4.77 -1.55
CA PRO A 24 3.69 -4.34 -1.12
C PRO A 24 2.92 -3.71 -2.28
N TRP A 25 1.67 -4.11 -2.41
CA TRP A 25 0.73 -3.53 -3.35
C TRP A 25 -0.48 -3.04 -2.56
N PHE A 26 -1.07 -1.96 -2.96
CA PHE A 26 -2.13 -1.28 -2.23
C PHE A 26 -3.39 -1.23 -3.09
N VAL A 27 -4.55 -1.48 -2.48
CA VAL A 27 -5.82 -1.38 -3.20
C VAL A 27 -6.01 0.07 -3.64
N ALA A 28 -6.09 0.28 -4.94
CA ALA A 28 -6.14 1.64 -5.51
C ALA A 28 -7.33 2.44 -5.00
N ALA A 29 -8.49 1.82 -4.86
CA ALA A 29 -9.68 2.50 -4.35
C ALA A 29 -9.48 3.03 -2.94
N ASP A 30 -8.76 2.27 -2.10
CA ASP A 30 -8.50 2.70 -0.71
C ASP A 30 -7.55 3.89 -0.69
N VAL A 31 -6.50 3.84 -1.52
CA VAL A 31 -5.53 4.93 -1.63
C VAL A 31 -6.22 6.20 -2.14
N CYS A 32 -7.02 6.07 -3.19
CA CYS A 32 -7.71 7.23 -3.75
C CYS A 32 -8.72 7.81 -2.77
N ARG A 33 -9.41 6.96 -2.00
CA ARG A 33 -10.33 7.45 -0.97
C ARG A 33 -9.56 8.23 0.09
N ALA A 34 -8.43 7.73 0.54
CA ALA A 34 -7.61 8.40 1.56
C ALA A 34 -7.09 9.75 1.05
N LEU A 35 -6.77 9.83 -0.23
CA LEU A 35 -6.28 11.07 -0.85
C LEU A 35 -7.41 11.94 -1.39
N GLU A 36 -8.66 11.53 -1.19
CA GLU A 36 -9.86 12.23 -1.68
C GLU A 36 -9.85 12.45 -3.19
N ILE A 37 -9.36 11.44 -3.90
CA ILE A 37 -9.41 11.40 -5.36
C ILE A 37 -10.71 10.67 -5.74
N SER A 38 -11.63 11.37 -6.38
CA SER A 38 -12.96 10.84 -6.66
C SER A 38 -12.99 9.85 -7.81
N ASP A 39 -12.09 9.99 -8.79
CA ASP A 39 -12.07 9.13 -9.97
C ASP A 39 -10.82 8.26 -9.96
N THR A 40 -10.95 7.07 -9.39
CA THR A 40 -9.85 6.12 -9.27
C THR A 40 -9.31 5.71 -10.65
N HIS A 41 -10.18 5.42 -11.60
CA HIS A 41 -9.76 4.98 -12.92
C HIS A 41 -8.95 6.06 -13.64
N LYS A 42 -9.43 7.30 -13.60
CA LYS A 42 -8.73 8.39 -14.24
C LYS A 42 -7.35 8.61 -13.62
N ALA A 43 -7.27 8.53 -12.28
CA ALA A 43 -6.01 8.73 -11.59
C ALA A 43 -5.02 7.60 -11.92
N THR A 44 -5.48 6.35 -11.94
CA THR A 44 -4.62 5.20 -12.19
C THR A 44 -4.27 5.04 -13.66
N ASP A 45 -5.06 5.56 -14.58
CA ASP A 45 -4.73 5.54 -16.00
C ASP A 45 -3.44 6.30 -16.31
N ARG A 46 -3.06 7.23 -15.44
CA ARG A 46 -1.81 7.99 -15.60
C ARG A 46 -0.58 7.25 -15.13
N LEU A 47 -0.77 6.12 -14.44
CA LEU A 47 0.35 5.34 -13.94
C LEU A 47 0.95 4.48 -15.05
N ASP A 48 2.25 4.19 -14.91
CA ASP A 48 2.91 3.26 -15.83
C ASP A 48 2.35 1.85 -15.65
N ALA A 49 2.48 1.04 -16.69
CA ALA A 49 1.91 -0.31 -16.67
C ALA A 49 2.48 -1.18 -15.55
N ASP A 50 3.74 -0.93 -15.17
CA ASP A 50 4.39 -1.69 -14.09
C ASP A 50 4.06 -1.15 -12.70
N GLU A 51 3.30 -0.07 -12.61
CA GLU A 51 2.91 0.52 -11.33
C GLU A 51 1.51 0.11 -10.89
N LYS A 52 0.79 -0.62 -11.71
CA LYS A 52 -0.57 -1.06 -11.42
C LYS A 52 -0.80 -2.48 -11.85
N GLY A 53 -1.79 -3.13 -11.24
CA GLY A 53 -2.13 -4.50 -11.53
C GLY A 53 -3.48 -4.86 -10.97
N GLN A 54 -3.84 -6.12 -11.11
CA GLN A 54 -5.09 -6.67 -10.58
C GLN A 54 -4.75 -7.75 -9.56
N SER A 55 -5.52 -7.80 -8.48
CA SER A 55 -5.35 -8.85 -7.50
C SER A 55 -6.69 -9.23 -6.90
N SER A 56 -6.82 -10.49 -6.51
CA SER A 56 -8.02 -10.99 -5.84
C SER A 56 -7.95 -10.59 -4.36
N ILE A 57 -8.94 -9.85 -3.91
CA ILE A 57 -9.00 -9.33 -2.54
C ILE A 57 -10.25 -9.87 -1.87
N PRO A 58 -10.15 -10.48 -0.68
CA PRO A 58 -11.33 -10.95 0.05
C PRO A 58 -12.17 -9.76 0.55
N THR A 59 -13.46 -9.88 0.36
CA THR A 59 -14.43 -8.89 0.84
C THR A 59 -15.59 -9.60 1.52
N LEU A 60 -16.48 -8.85 2.12
CA LEU A 60 -17.69 -9.43 2.72
C LEU A 60 -18.54 -10.17 1.70
N GLY A 61 -18.48 -9.74 0.44
CA GLY A 61 -19.22 -10.40 -0.63
C GLY A 61 -18.45 -11.52 -1.32
N GLY A 62 -17.28 -11.90 -0.78
CA GLY A 62 -16.42 -12.93 -1.36
C GLY A 62 -15.18 -12.32 -2.02
N GLN A 63 -14.47 -13.12 -2.80
CA GLN A 63 -13.27 -12.67 -3.50
C GLN A 63 -13.66 -11.74 -4.65
N GLN A 64 -12.95 -10.62 -4.77
CA GLN A 64 -13.17 -9.67 -5.87
C GLN A 64 -11.84 -9.27 -6.48
N GLU A 65 -11.80 -9.20 -7.80
CA GLU A 65 -10.65 -8.65 -8.50
C GLU A 65 -10.63 -7.13 -8.33
N MET A 66 -9.53 -6.62 -7.81
CA MET A 66 -9.38 -5.19 -7.55
C MET A 66 -8.10 -4.67 -8.15
N LEU A 67 -8.15 -3.41 -8.59
CA LEU A 67 -6.97 -2.71 -9.07
C LEU A 67 -6.07 -2.41 -7.87
N VAL A 68 -4.79 -2.73 -8.02
CA VAL A 68 -3.78 -2.47 -6.99
C VAL A 68 -2.63 -1.67 -7.60
N VAL A 69 -1.93 -0.91 -6.75
CA VAL A 69 -0.77 -0.11 -7.16
C VAL A 69 0.39 -0.43 -6.24
N ASN A 70 1.60 -0.43 -6.79
CA ASN A 70 2.81 -0.67 -6.00
C ASN A 70 3.29 0.64 -5.35
N GLU A 71 4.48 0.61 -4.72
CA GLU A 71 5.02 1.80 -4.07
C GLU A 71 5.19 2.98 -5.04
N PRO A 72 5.86 2.81 -6.19
CA PRO A 72 5.97 3.92 -7.14
C PRO A 72 4.61 4.44 -7.58
N GLY A 73 3.64 3.55 -7.81
CA GLY A 73 2.29 3.97 -8.20
C GLY A 73 1.60 4.77 -7.10
N LEU A 74 1.74 4.31 -5.86
CA LEU A 74 1.18 5.04 -4.72
C LEU A 74 1.78 6.44 -4.62
N TYR A 75 3.09 6.55 -4.76
CA TYR A 75 3.75 7.86 -4.68
C TYR A 75 3.33 8.78 -5.82
N SER A 76 3.12 8.24 -7.01
CA SER A 76 2.61 9.02 -8.11
C SER A 76 1.21 9.59 -7.81
N LEU A 77 0.35 8.78 -7.18
CA LEU A 77 -0.97 9.25 -6.77
C LEU A 77 -0.85 10.35 -5.71
N VAL A 78 0.07 10.20 -4.74
CA VAL A 78 0.31 11.21 -3.72
C VAL A 78 0.76 12.53 -4.35
N LEU A 79 1.68 12.46 -5.30
CA LEU A 79 2.19 13.65 -5.99
C LEU A 79 1.10 14.34 -6.81
N GLY A 80 0.14 13.58 -7.30
CA GLY A 80 -0.99 14.15 -8.04
C GLY A 80 -2.09 14.72 -7.17
N SER A 81 -2.03 14.51 -5.86
CA SER A 81 -3.04 15.00 -4.93
C SER A 81 -2.75 16.45 -4.53
N ARG A 82 -3.80 17.24 -4.43
CA ARG A 82 -3.68 18.63 -3.98
C ARG A 82 -4.00 18.81 -2.51
N LYS A 83 -4.30 17.71 -1.82
CA LYS A 83 -4.68 17.77 -0.42
C LYS A 83 -3.45 17.91 0.47
N PRO A 84 -3.48 18.79 1.48
CA PRO A 84 -2.38 18.87 2.43
C PRO A 84 -2.15 17.55 3.15
N GLU A 85 -3.20 16.77 3.34
CA GLU A 85 -3.15 15.49 4.03
C GLU A 85 -2.41 14.41 3.24
N ALA A 86 -2.17 14.64 1.95
CA ALA A 86 -1.44 13.67 1.12
C ALA A 86 -0.04 13.42 1.64
N LYS A 87 0.62 14.45 2.15
CA LYS A 87 1.95 14.31 2.75
C LYS A 87 1.90 13.46 4.01
N ALA A 88 0.89 13.67 4.84
CA ALA A 88 0.70 12.87 6.05
C ALA A 88 0.37 11.42 5.70
N PHE A 89 -0.42 11.20 4.66
CA PHE A 89 -0.72 9.86 4.18
C PHE A 89 0.54 9.15 3.72
N LYS A 90 1.36 9.81 2.92
CA LYS A 90 2.63 9.25 2.46
C LYS A 90 3.51 8.87 3.65
N ARG A 91 3.58 9.75 4.66
CA ARG A 91 4.37 9.50 5.85
C ARG A 91 3.86 8.29 6.62
N TRP A 92 2.56 8.15 6.75
CA TRP A 92 1.96 6.99 7.41
C TRP A 92 2.33 5.70 6.68
N ILE A 93 2.21 5.71 5.35
CA ILE A 93 2.55 4.55 4.54
C ILE A 93 4.03 4.18 4.68
N THR A 94 4.92 5.16 4.59
CA THR A 94 6.37 4.89 4.59
C THR A 94 6.93 4.56 5.96
N HIS A 95 6.33 5.10 7.02
CA HIS A 95 6.87 4.94 8.37
C HIS A 95 6.18 3.84 9.17
N GLU A 96 4.98 3.46 8.80
CA GLU A 96 4.24 2.45 9.56
C GLU A 96 3.76 1.27 8.72
N VAL A 97 3.12 1.51 7.60
CA VAL A 97 2.52 0.43 6.80
C VAL A 97 3.59 -0.43 6.13
N ILE A 98 4.46 0.19 5.35
CA ILE A 98 5.50 -0.54 4.61
C ILE A 98 6.47 -1.25 5.56
N PRO A 99 6.97 -0.61 6.63
CA PRO A 99 7.83 -1.32 7.56
C PRO A 99 7.16 -2.53 8.21
N ALA A 100 5.86 -2.42 8.53
CA ALA A 100 5.13 -3.55 9.09
C ALA A 100 5.02 -4.70 8.10
N ILE A 101 4.77 -4.40 6.83
CA ILE A 101 4.70 -5.42 5.79
C ILE A 101 6.06 -6.11 5.62
N ARG A 102 7.12 -5.33 5.53
CA ARG A 102 8.48 -5.87 5.33
C ARG A 102 8.93 -6.72 6.51
N LYS A 103 8.69 -6.23 7.72
CA LYS A 103 9.05 -6.98 8.91
C LYS A 103 8.31 -8.30 8.97
N HIS A 104 7.04 -8.30 8.64
CA HIS A 104 6.22 -9.51 8.68
C HIS A 104 6.62 -10.49 7.57
N GLY A 105 6.85 -9.98 6.36
CA GLY A 105 7.14 -10.81 5.18
C GLY A 105 8.49 -11.51 5.24
N VAL A 106 9.51 -10.84 5.81
CA VAL A 106 10.87 -11.40 5.92
C VAL A 106 11.30 -11.49 7.37
N TYR A 107 10.36 -11.76 8.23
CA TYR A 107 10.49 -11.64 9.67
C TYR A 107 11.75 -12.28 10.25
N ALA A 108 12.00 -13.56 9.97
CA ALA A 108 13.12 -14.27 10.59
C ALA A 108 14.47 -13.67 10.17
N VAL A 109 14.58 -13.33 8.90
CA VAL A 109 15.85 -12.78 8.37
C VAL A 109 16.07 -11.36 8.87
N ASP A 110 15.04 -10.54 8.80
CA ASP A 110 15.14 -9.14 9.24
C ASP A 110 15.47 -9.04 10.71
N GLU A 111 14.87 -9.88 11.52
CA GLU A 111 15.10 -9.82 12.95
C GLU A 111 16.54 -10.17 13.28
N LEU A 112 17.11 -11.17 12.62
CA LEU A 112 18.52 -11.53 12.83
C LEU A 112 19.44 -10.42 12.35
N LEU A 113 19.15 -9.82 11.22
CA LEU A 113 19.97 -8.73 10.70
C LEU A 113 19.88 -7.50 11.59
N ASN A 114 18.69 -7.19 12.09
CA ASN A 114 18.53 -6.05 12.99
C ASN A 114 19.32 -6.23 14.26
N ASP A 115 19.30 -7.42 14.84
CA ASP A 115 20.08 -7.70 16.04
C ASP A 115 21.57 -7.56 15.78
N ALA A 116 22.05 -7.99 14.64
CA ALA A 116 23.46 -7.92 14.30
C ALA A 116 23.91 -6.50 13.97
N ILE A 117 23.05 -5.71 13.38
CA ILE A 117 23.42 -4.39 12.86
C ILE A 117 23.10 -3.27 13.84
N HIS A 118 21.90 -3.30 14.40
CA HIS A 118 21.38 -2.18 15.18
C HIS A 118 21.88 -2.17 16.62
N HIS A 119 22.39 -3.28 17.07
CA HIS A 119 22.93 -3.38 18.42
C HIS A 119 24.45 -3.21 18.45
N ALA A 120 25.01 -2.98 17.30
CA ALA A 120 26.45 -2.74 17.20
C ALA A 120 26.79 -1.31 17.57
#